data_2a1503e750858138f70f345a924bc581
#
_entry.id   2a1503e750858138f70f345a924bc581
#
_cell.length_a   1.000
_cell.length_b   1.000
_cell.length_c   1.000
_cell.angle_alpha   90.00
_cell.angle_beta   90.00
_cell.angle_gamma   90.00
#
_symmetry.space_group_name_H-M   'P 1'
#
loop_
_entity.id
_entity.type
_entity.pdbx_description
1 polymer ?
#
loop_
_entity_poly.entity_id
_entity_poly.type
_entity_poly.pdbx_seq_one_letter_code
_entity_poly.pdbx_strand_id
1 'polypeptide(L)'
;MGLKGWQLINFSGVNLSAIDYMLETMYLACCLLFLVYKNPVRILPLGSNLQGTIPIDVSTLLCNKNSENNNNAISTSFVHTISRKRSSGFSETIRQLSNSSVSSNNLSEDFFKRLAGILDGDGNFDIQNLNGKRVLKAIRIKLHNRDIRILTYIQNQLHFGRINAVRNKPYSLYIVSTYAEMRYLIIRLNGLMRLKIKGFKESCDYVNIQFKEADYQIPANDPYFAGLMDTDGSIIFNYSGNRIECALEFKLNKNSKKLCLDYVIPGAKPYILERTYKSGGVRKDSILFKFQNVQSMIPIYDYFMIHRLYSDMKFYRVSKIKSFIEIRKYKTAKGSPEHRVYARFLLDWIKYQNPQWAKVAWVSKILDKNIVHEFK
;
A
#
# COMPACT_ATOMS: atom_id res chain seq x y z
N MET A 1 -31.17 20.50 45.94
CA MET A 1 -31.81 20.01 44.69
C MET A 1 -30.95 18.93 44.10
N GLY A 2 -31.42 17.70 44.15
CA GLY A 2 -30.65 16.50 43.86
C GLY A 2 -30.52 16.21 42.39
N LEU A 3 -29.35 15.67 42.01
CA LEU A 3 -29.17 14.96 40.76
C LEU A 3 -29.13 13.47 41.05
N LYS A 4 -30.11 12.76 40.50
CA LYS A 4 -30.37 11.33 40.64
C LYS A 4 -29.30 10.52 39.92
N GLY A 5 -28.88 9.43 40.61
CA GLY A 5 -27.89 8.49 40.15
C GLY A 5 -28.31 7.70 38.92
N TRP A 6 -27.32 7.37 38.11
CA TRP A 6 -27.39 6.35 37.07
C TRP A 6 -27.16 4.99 37.70
N GLN A 7 -28.18 4.12 37.62
CA GLN A 7 -28.04 2.73 38.01
C GLN A 7 -27.21 1.98 36.98
N LEU A 8 -26.15 1.33 37.47
CA LEU A 8 -25.39 0.32 36.72
C LEU A 8 -26.30 -0.88 36.44
N ILE A 9 -26.63 -1.12 35.18
CA ILE A 9 -27.30 -2.34 34.75
C ILE A 9 -26.25 -3.45 34.70
N ASN A 10 -26.36 -4.38 35.64
CA ASN A 10 -25.58 -5.61 35.69
C ASN A 10 -26.03 -6.55 34.56
N PHE A 11 -25.22 -6.70 33.51
CA PHE A 11 -25.37 -7.75 32.51
C PHE A 11 -24.67 -9.05 32.96
N SER A 12 -25.25 -9.74 33.92
CA SER A 12 -24.91 -11.12 34.19
C SER A 12 -25.93 -12.02 33.49
N GLY A 13 -25.55 -12.56 32.32
CA GLY A 13 -26.38 -13.56 31.62
C GLY A 13 -26.41 -13.52 30.11
N VAL A 14 -25.53 -12.73 29.46
CA VAL A 14 -25.47 -12.74 27.98
C VAL A 14 -24.48 -13.81 27.55
N ASN A 15 -24.98 -14.82 26.86
CA ASN A 15 -24.17 -15.90 26.31
C ASN A 15 -23.25 -15.35 25.21
N LEU A 16 -21.92 -15.35 25.41
CA LEU A 16 -20.92 -14.84 24.49
C LEU A 16 -21.07 -15.43 23.08
N SER A 17 -21.54 -16.68 22.95
CA SER A 17 -21.80 -17.31 21.65
C SER A 17 -22.91 -16.66 20.83
N ALA A 18 -23.89 -16.01 21.50
CA ALA A 18 -24.98 -15.28 20.82
C ALA A 18 -24.51 -13.94 20.25
N ILE A 19 -23.54 -13.29 20.91
CA ILE A 19 -22.96 -12.03 20.45
C ILE A 19 -22.08 -12.28 19.22
N ASP A 20 -21.28 -13.34 19.23
CA ASP A 20 -20.43 -13.71 18.07
C ASP A 20 -21.29 -14.07 16.84
N TYR A 21 -22.40 -14.79 17.06
CA TYR A 21 -23.33 -15.10 15.96
C TYR A 21 -24.03 -13.87 15.39
N MET A 22 -24.41 -12.92 16.24
CA MET A 22 -25.01 -11.64 15.80
C MET A 22 -23.97 -10.77 15.02
N LEU A 23 -22.72 -10.76 15.43
CA LEU A 23 -21.64 -10.04 14.74
C LEU A 23 -21.32 -10.67 13.38
N GLU A 24 -21.28 -12.00 13.28
CA GLU A 24 -21.09 -12.69 12.00
C GLU A 24 -22.25 -12.47 11.03
N THR A 25 -23.51 -12.50 11.52
CA THR A 25 -24.68 -12.25 10.68
C THR A 25 -24.76 -10.80 10.21
N MET A 26 -24.38 -9.81 11.03
CA MET A 26 -24.26 -8.41 10.62
C MET A 26 -23.15 -8.21 9.59
N TYR A 27 -22.02 -8.90 9.75
CA TYR A 27 -20.91 -8.83 8.79
C TYR A 27 -21.31 -9.41 7.43
N LEU A 28 -21.99 -10.55 7.39
CA LEU A 28 -22.53 -11.16 6.17
C LEU A 28 -23.59 -10.27 5.49
N ALA A 29 -24.47 -9.65 6.25
CA ALA A 29 -25.46 -8.71 5.71
C ALA A 29 -24.80 -7.46 5.09
N CYS A 30 -23.76 -6.90 5.72
CA CYS A 30 -22.98 -5.80 5.18
C CYS A 30 -22.23 -6.20 3.91
N CYS A 31 -21.66 -7.40 3.83
CA CYS A 31 -20.99 -7.91 2.65
C CYS A 31 -21.96 -8.11 1.47
N LEU A 32 -23.16 -8.62 1.73
CA LEU A 32 -24.23 -8.78 0.72
C LEU A 32 -24.74 -7.43 0.20
N LEU A 33 -24.94 -6.44 1.08
CA LEU A 33 -25.31 -5.08 0.68
C LEU A 33 -24.22 -4.42 -0.16
N PHE A 34 -22.93 -4.69 0.14
CA PHE A 34 -21.80 -4.17 -0.64
C PHE A 34 -21.71 -4.80 -2.04
N LEU A 35 -22.05 -6.08 -2.17
CA LEU A 35 -22.10 -6.78 -3.46
C LEU A 35 -23.24 -6.29 -4.35
N VAL A 36 -24.40 -5.99 -3.78
CA VAL A 36 -25.56 -5.42 -4.49
C VAL A 36 -25.27 -3.98 -4.94
N TYR A 37 -24.56 -3.20 -4.12
CA TYR A 37 -24.21 -1.80 -4.47
C TYR A 37 -23.13 -1.69 -5.56
N LYS A 38 -22.26 -2.69 -5.69
CA LYS A 38 -21.18 -2.70 -6.70
C LYS A 38 -21.58 -3.18 -8.09
N ASN A 39 -22.74 -3.83 -8.23
CA ASN A 39 -23.27 -4.28 -9.52
C ASN A 39 -24.67 -3.72 -9.74
N PRO A 40 -24.84 -2.47 -10.21
CA PRO A 40 -26.13 -1.99 -10.64
C PRO A 40 -26.52 -2.76 -11.93
N VAL A 41 -27.39 -3.75 -11.80
CA VAL A 41 -28.07 -4.39 -12.94
C VAL A 41 -28.85 -3.28 -13.65
N ARG A 42 -28.44 -2.91 -14.85
CA ARG A 42 -29.22 -2.03 -15.73
C ARG A 42 -30.48 -2.77 -16.11
N ILE A 43 -31.60 -2.40 -15.48
CA ILE A 43 -32.92 -2.80 -15.91
C ILE A 43 -33.25 -1.93 -17.12
N LEU A 44 -33.27 -2.53 -18.32
CA LEU A 44 -33.86 -1.93 -19.52
C LEU A 44 -35.38 -1.94 -19.33
N PRO A 45 -36.12 -0.86 -19.69
CA PRO A 45 -37.56 -0.87 -19.64
C PRO A 45 -38.10 -1.66 -20.82
N LEU A 46 -38.64 -2.83 -20.55
CA LEU A 46 -39.50 -3.58 -21.49
C LEU A 46 -40.95 -3.30 -21.11
N GLY A 47 -41.70 -2.96 -22.15
CA GLY A 47 -43.08 -2.50 -22.09
C GLY A 47 -44.05 -3.47 -21.42
N SER A 48 -45.12 -2.87 -21.00
CA SER A 48 -46.34 -3.35 -20.40
C SER A 48 -46.83 -4.76 -20.81
N ASN A 49 -47.40 -5.44 -19.81
CA ASN A 49 -48.24 -6.63 -19.79
C ASN A 49 -47.54 -7.96 -19.53
N LEU A 50 -47.60 -8.37 -18.22
CA LEU A 50 -48.18 -9.68 -17.85
C LEU A 50 -48.14 -9.82 -16.31
N GLN A 51 -49.31 -9.96 -15.74
CA GLN A 51 -49.52 -10.40 -14.36
C GLN A 51 -49.05 -11.85 -14.21
N GLY A 52 -48.20 -12.11 -13.24
CA GLY A 52 -47.80 -13.48 -12.89
C GLY A 52 -46.84 -13.44 -11.70
N THR A 53 -47.41 -13.52 -10.50
CA THR A 53 -46.68 -13.73 -9.25
C THR A 53 -46.12 -15.15 -9.22
N ILE A 54 -44.78 -15.27 -9.19
CA ILE A 54 -44.08 -16.52 -8.90
C ILE A 54 -43.56 -16.40 -7.46
N PRO A 55 -43.98 -17.26 -6.52
CA PRO A 55 -43.39 -17.29 -5.17
C PRO A 55 -42.00 -17.95 -5.25
N ILE A 56 -40.99 -17.26 -4.80
CA ILE A 56 -39.64 -17.84 -4.60
C ILE A 56 -39.66 -18.50 -3.23
N ASP A 57 -39.62 -19.82 -3.24
CA ASP A 57 -39.45 -20.65 -2.05
C ASP A 57 -38.00 -20.65 -1.60
N VAL A 58 -37.74 -20.02 -0.45
CA VAL A 58 -36.39 -19.85 0.16
C VAL A 58 -35.93 -21.10 0.89
N SER A 59 -36.77 -22.16 0.93
CA SER A 59 -36.50 -23.37 1.73
C SER A 59 -35.51 -24.38 1.13
N THR A 60 -35.10 -24.20 -0.14
CA THR A 60 -34.24 -25.17 -0.85
C THR A 60 -32.73 -24.91 -0.79
N LEU A 61 -32.29 -23.87 -0.08
CA LEU A 61 -30.84 -23.52 -0.02
C LEU A 61 -30.12 -23.94 1.26
N LEU A 62 -30.78 -24.69 2.16
CA LEU A 62 -30.21 -25.05 3.47
C LEU A 62 -30.19 -26.56 3.77
N CYS A 63 -30.09 -27.44 2.79
CA CYS A 63 -29.89 -28.87 3.09
C CYS A 63 -28.98 -29.50 2.06
N ASN A 64 -27.68 -29.58 2.37
CA ASN A 64 -26.81 -30.71 2.03
C ASN A 64 -25.47 -30.60 2.77
N LYS A 65 -25.49 -31.04 4.01
CA LYS A 65 -24.32 -31.61 4.68
C LYS A 65 -24.85 -32.84 5.41
N ASN A 66 -24.55 -34.05 4.89
CA ASN A 66 -24.11 -35.22 5.64
C ASN A 66 -24.12 -36.49 4.79
N SER A 67 -23.14 -37.31 5.10
CA SER A 67 -22.94 -38.77 4.85
C SER A 67 -22.09 -39.07 3.61
N GLU A 68 -20.91 -39.48 3.89
CA GLU A 68 -20.38 -40.80 4.28
C GLU A 68 -19.66 -41.54 3.13
N ASN A 69 -18.40 -41.78 3.37
CA ASN A 69 -17.57 -42.95 3.03
C ASN A 69 -18.06 -43.93 1.93
N ASN A 70 -17.25 -44.13 0.90
CA ASN A 70 -16.65 -45.43 0.67
C ASN A 70 -15.60 -45.46 -0.44
N ASN A 71 -14.55 -46.24 -0.16
CA ASN A 71 -13.45 -46.63 -1.01
C ASN A 71 -13.92 -47.28 -2.33
N ASN A 72 -13.25 -46.97 -3.47
CA ASN A 72 -12.64 -48.02 -4.29
C ASN A 72 -11.83 -47.37 -5.43
N ALA A 73 -10.60 -47.88 -5.57
CA ALA A 73 -9.66 -47.61 -6.62
C ALA A 73 -10.12 -48.21 -7.96
N ILE A 74 -10.05 -47.43 -9.05
CA ILE A 74 -9.78 -47.98 -10.38
C ILE A 74 -8.90 -46.97 -11.14
N SER A 75 -7.71 -47.43 -11.49
CA SER A 75 -6.77 -46.80 -12.40
C SER A 75 -7.27 -46.91 -13.83
N THR A 76 -7.34 -45.79 -14.57
CA THR A 76 -7.20 -45.81 -16.02
C THR A 76 -6.49 -44.56 -16.50
N SER A 77 -5.31 -44.78 -17.03
CA SER A 77 -4.48 -43.88 -17.78
C SER A 77 -5.15 -43.48 -19.10
N PHE A 78 -5.41 -42.20 -19.32
CA PHE A 78 -5.65 -41.66 -20.66
C PHE A 78 -4.60 -40.60 -20.99
N VAL A 79 -3.63 -41.04 -21.81
CA VAL A 79 -2.69 -40.16 -22.51
C VAL A 79 -3.45 -39.52 -23.68
N HIS A 80 -3.76 -38.24 -23.60
CA HIS A 80 -4.20 -37.45 -24.75
C HIS A 80 -3.05 -36.60 -25.26
N THR A 81 -2.48 -37.04 -26.36
CA THR A 81 -1.57 -36.26 -27.22
C THR A 81 -2.33 -35.13 -27.86
N ILE A 82 -2.14 -33.87 -27.40
CA ILE A 82 -2.71 -32.70 -28.08
C ILE A 82 -1.68 -32.18 -29.10
N SER A 83 -1.95 -32.49 -30.35
CA SER A 83 -1.31 -31.92 -31.52
C SER A 83 -1.58 -30.40 -31.57
N ARG A 84 -0.51 -29.59 -31.47
CA ARG A 84 -0.58 -28.13 -31.66
C ARG A 84 -0.75 -27.79 -33.13
N LYS A 85 -1.97 -27.55 -33.59
CA LYS A 85 -2.21 -26.76 -34.80
C LYS A 85 -2.03 -25.29 -34.50
N ARG A 86 -1.02 -24.65 -35.10
CA ARG A 86 -0.88 -23.20 -35.12
C ARG A 86 -2.05 -22.61 -35.90
N SER A 87 -2.96 -21.93 -35.25
CA SER A 87 -3.91 -21.03 -35.89
C SER A 87 -3.37 -19.60 -35.86
N SER A 88 -2.96 -19.11 -37.00
CA SER A 88 -2.63 -17.72 -37.29
C SER A 88 -3.92 -16.90 -37.41
N GLY A 89 -4.50 -16.49 -36.29
CA GLY A 89 -5.76 -15.74 -36.33
C GLY A 89 -6.03 -14.76 -35.20
N PHE A 90 -5.11 -14.65 -34.24
CA PHE A 90 -5.32 -13.81 -33.03
C PHE A 90 -4.65 -12.43 -33.05
N SER A 91 -4.07 -12.01 -34.18
CA SER A 91 -3.27 -10.78 -34.23
C SER A 91 -4.07 -9.51 -34.58
N GLU A 92 -5.24 -9.58 -35.15
CA GLU A 92 -5.95 -8.37 -35.61
C GLU A 92 -6.93 -7.78 -34.58
N THR A 93 -7.53 -8.59 -33.73
CA THR A 93 -8.49 -8.11 -32.74
C THR A 93 -7.83 -7.29 -31.63
N ILE A 94 -6.55 -7.53 -31.35
CA ILE A 94 -5.79 -6.78 -30.34
C ILE A 94 -5.32 -5.41 -30.88
N ARG A 95 -5.12 -5.26 -32.20
CA ARG A 95 -4.73 -3.99 -32.80
C ARG A 95 -5.88 -2.97 -32.88
N GLN A 96 -7.12 -3.39 -32.94
CA GLN A 96 -8.27 -2.47 -32.97
C GLN A 96 -8.63 -1.93 -31.57
N LEU A 97 -8.25 -2.62 -30.48
CA LEU A 97 -8.43 -2.13 -29.11
C LEU A 97 -7.36 -1.09 -28.66
N SER A 98 -6.25 -0.99 -29.39
CA SER A 98 -5.21 0.00 -29.07
C SER A 98 -5.45 1.39 -29.68
N ASN A 99 -6.44 1.55 -30.54
CA ASN A 99 -6.87 2.83 -31.11
C ASN A 99 -8.14 3.42 -30.47
N SER A 100 -8.68 2.78 -29.42
CA SER A 100 -9.67 3.45 -28.59
C SER A 100 -8.95 4.61 -27.88
N SER A 101 -9.30 5.82 -28.31
CA SER A 101 -9.02 7.10 -27.69
C SER A 101 -8.76 6.91 -26.19
N VAL A 102 -7.58 7.33 -25.72
CA VAL A 102 -7.29 7.57 -24.30
C VAL A 102 -8.47 8.41 -23.80
N SER A 103 -9.47 7.75 -23.20
CA SER A 103 -10.57 8.46 -22.56
C SER A 103 -9.88 9.34 -21.54
N SER A 104 -10.02 10.64 -21.68
CA SER A 104 -9.46 11.63 -20.79
C SER A 104 -10.20 11.54 -19.45
N ASN A 105 -9.99 10.46 -18.72
CA ASN A 105 -10.24 10.42 -17.31
C ASN A 105 -9.26 11.44 -16.72
N ASN A 106 -9.76 12.62 -16.36
CA ASN A 106 -8.99 13.65 -15.69
C ASN A 106 -8.50 13.10 -14.35
N LEU A 107 -7.36 12.37 -14.39
CA LEU A 107 -6.68 11.93 -13.19
C LEU A 107 -6.38 13.15 -12.33
N SER A 108 -6.64 13.04 -11.03
CA SER A 108 -6.45 14.14 -10.09
C SER A 108 -4.98 14.57 -10.05
N GLU A 109 -4.73 15.84 -9.81
CA GLU A 109 -3.38 16.36 -9.59
C GLU A 109 -2.70 15.65 -8.43
N ASP A 110 -3.43 15.28 -7.40
CA ASP A 110 -2.95 14.53 -6.23
C ASP A 110 -2.39 13.16 -6.60
N PHE A 111 -2.96 12.49 -7.60
CA PHE A 111 -2.39 11.25 -8.12
C PHE A 111 -1.00 11.48 -8.70
N PHE A 112 -0.80 12.55 -9.50
CA PHE A 112 0.50 12.84 -10.11
C PHE A 112 1.52 13.34 -9.09
N LYS A 113 1.11 14.09 -8.06
CA LYS A 113 1.97 14.44 -6.92
C LYS A 113 2.47 13.19 -6.20
N ARG A 114 1.57 12.26 -5.87
CA ARG A 114 1.95 10.96 -5.29
C ARG A 114 2.86 10.16 -6.22
N LEU A 115 2.53 10.06 -7.50
CA LEU A 115 3.34 9.34 -8.48
C LEU A 115 4.74 9.95 -8.61
N ALA A 116 4.88 11.28 -8.56
CA ALA A 116 6.17 11.95 -8.53
C ALA A 116 7.00 11.52 -7.31
N GLY A 117 6.38 11.44 -6.12
CA GLY A 117 7.04 10.93 -4.91
C GLY A 117 7.50 9.48 -5.06
N ILE A 118 6.66 8.60 -5.63
CA ILE A 118 7.02 7.20 -5.91
C ILE A 118 8.19 7.11 -6.90
N LEU A 119 8.17 7.93 -7.96
CA LEU A 119 9.24 7.95 -8.95
C LEU A 119 10.54 8.54 -8.39
N ASP A 120 10.47 9.56 -7.57
CA ASP A 120 11.65 10.14 -6.90
C ASP A 120 12.29 9.14 -5.91
N GLY A 121 11.51 8.24 -5.31
CA GLY A 121 12.04 7.11 -4.53
C GLY A 121 12.57 5.99 -5.44
N ASP A 122 11.72 5.13 -5.95
CA ASP A 122 12.07 3.88 -6.64
C ASP A 122 11.93 3.92 -8.18
N GLY A 123 11.63 5.10 -8.77
CA GLY A 123 11.53 5.25 -10.22
C GLY A 123 12.90 5.27 -10.92
N ASN A 124 12.90 4.93 -12.20
CA ASN A 124 14.06 5.01 -13.08
C ASN A 124 13.64 5.44 -14.48
N PHE A 125 14.32 6.45 -15.02
CA PHE A 125 14.23 6.85 -16.42
C PHE A 125 15.34 6.11 -17.17
N ASP A 126 14.98 5.06 -17.93
CA ASP A 126 15.92 4.23 -18.68
C ASP A 126 16.35 4.94 -19.97
N ILE A 127 17.40 5.75 -19.85
CA ILE A 127 17.94 6.53 -20.95
C ILE A 127 19.20 5.84 -21.47
N GLN A 128 19.20 5.52 -22.76
CA GLN A 128 20.29 4.87 -23.44
C GLN A 128 20.92 5.79 -24.49
N ASN A 129 22.20 5.60 -24.77
CA ASN A 129 22.87 6.25 -25.89
C ASN A 129 22.77 5.34 -27.11
N LEU A 130 22.04 5.77 -28.12
CA LEU A 130 21.91 5.08 -29.41
C LEU A 130 22.46 5.97 -30.49
N ASN A 131 23.58 5.56 -31.09
CA ASN A 131 24.24 6.29 -32.19
C ASN A 131 24.50 7.78 -31.84
N GLY A 132 24.99 8.05 -30.63
CA GLY A 132 25.27 9.41 -30.15
C GLY A 132 24.03 10.19 -29.64
N LYS A 133 22.80 9.67 -29.79
CA LYS A 133 21.57 10.31 -29.32
C LYS A 133 21.10 9.70 -28.01
N ARG A 134 20.67 10.53 -27.06
CA ARG A 134 20.05 10.11 -25.80
C ARG A 134 18.59 9.75 -26.07
N VAL A 135 18.21 8.50 -25.82
CA VAL A 135 16.85 7.98 -26.07
C VAL A 135 16.27 7.42 -24.80
N LEU A 136 15.08 7.88 -24.42
CA LEU A 136 14.30 7.30 -23.33
C LEU A 136 13.63 6.01 -23.80
N LYS A 137 14.07 4.87 -23.28
CA LYS A 137 13.51 3.54 -23.60
C LYS A 137 12.29 3.19 -22.78
N ALA A 138 12.29 3.56 -21.51
CA ALA A 138 11.18 3.28 -20.62
C ALA A 138 11.25 4.14 -19.35
N ILE A 139 10.08 4.36 -18.73
CA ILE A 139 9.94 4.78 -17.34
C ILE A 139 9.62 3.54 -16.54
N ARG A 140 10.39 3.25 -15.48
CA ARG A 140 10.28 2.03 -14.69
C ARG A 140 10.17 2.34 -13.21
N ILE A 141 9.36 1.55 -12.49
CA ILE A 141 9.32 1.53 -11.02
C ILE A 141 9.60 0.09 -10.59
N LYS A 142 10.60 -0.10 -9.72
CA LYS A 142 11.02 -1.42 -9.25
C LYS A 142 10.73 -1.54 -7.76
N LEU A 143 9.83 -2.47 -7.37
CA LEU A 143 9.47 -2.69 -5.98
C LEU A 143 9.58 -4.17 -5.59
N HIS A 144 9.78 -4.43 -4.31
CA HIS A 144 9.70 -5.77 -3.77
C HIS A 144 8.28 -6.33 -3.93
N ASN A 145 8.13 -7.65 -4.16
CA ASN A 145 6.83 -8.27 -4.42
C ASN A 145 5.80 -8.06 -3.29
N ARG A 146 6.23 -7.88 -2.04
CA ARG A 146 5.33 -7.53 -0.93
C ARG A 146 4.63 -6.17 -1.11
N ASP A 147 5.24 -5.26 -1.88
CA ASP A 147 4.74 -3.92 -2.15
C ASP A 147 4.11 -3.80 -3.56
N ILE A 148 3.81 -4.93 -4.22
CA ILE A 148 3.23 -5.00 -5.57
C ILE A 148 1.92 -4.20 -5.69
N ARG A 149 1.20 -4.03 -4.60
CA ARG A 149 -0.02 -3.24 -4.53
C ARG A 149 0.18 -1.78 -4.99
N ILE A 150 1.37 -1.22 -4.75
CA ILE A 150 1.72 0.12 -5.25
C ILE A 150 1.72 0.14 -6.78
N LEU A 151 2.34 -0.88 -7.41
CA LEU A 151 2.39 -0.99 -8.88
C LEU A 151 1.01 -1.22 -9.48
N THR A 152 0.20 -2.08 -8.86
CA THR A 152 -1.18 -2.34 -9.28
C THR A 152 -2.04 -1.10 -9.16
N TYR A 153 -1.89 -0.31 -8.08
CA TYR A 153 -2.58 0.96 -7.93
C TYR A 153 -2.24 1.92 -9.08
N ILE A 154 -0.95 2.08 -9.41
CA ILE A 154 -0.51 2.96 -10.49
C ILE A 154 -1.10 2.49 -11.84
N GLN A 155 -1.04 1.19 -12.13
CA GLN A 155 -1.58 0.63 -13.37
C GLN A 155 -3.10 0.82 -13.49
N ASN A 156 -3.84 0.61 -12.40
CA ASN A 156 -5.29 0.79 -12.37
C ASN A 156 -5.72 2.26 -12.54
N GLN A 157 -4.88 3.21 -12.12
CA GLN A 157 -5.16 4.63 -12.33
C GLN A 157 -4.81 5.06 -13.76
N LEU A 158 -3.66 4.66 -14.24
CA LEU A 158 -3.16 5.08 -15.56
C LEU A 158 -3.82 4.33 -16.73
N HIS A 159 -4.31 3.10 -16.51
CA HIS A 159 -4.86 2.20 -17.53
C HIS A 159 -3.88 1.87 -18.67
N PHE A 160 -2.58 2.09 -18.49
CA PHE A 160 -1.52 1.72 -19.42
C PHE A 160 -0.27 1.25 -18.68
N GLY A 161 0.78 0.87 -19.42
CA GLY A 161 1.96 0.25 -18.86
C GLY A 161 1.72 -1.21 -18.49
N ARG A 162 2.78 -1.89 -18.06
CA ARG A 162 2.71 -3.32 -17.70
C ARG A 162 3.48 -3.61 -16.42
N ILE A 163 2.98 -4.58 -15.64
CA ILE A 163 3.67 -5.11 -14.47
C ILE A 163 4.34 -6.44 -14.87
N ASN A 164 5.65 -6.53 -14.68
CA ASN A 164 6.44 -7.74 -14.93
C ASN A 164 7.06 -8.23 -13.63
N ALA A 165 6.64 -9.41 -13.16
CA ALA A 165 7.36 -10.13 -12.12
C ALA A 165 8.67 -10.69 -12.70
N VAL A 166 9.80 -10.43 -12.05
CA VAL A 166 11.10 -10.94 -12.50
C VAL A 166 11.29 -12.35 -11.97
N ARG A 167 11.44 -13.31 -12.90
CA ARG A 167 11.60 -14.73 -12.55
C ARG A 167 12.75 -14.92 -11.55
N ASN A 168 12.51 -15.69 -10.50
CA ASN A 168 13.46 -16.00 -9.44
C ASN A 168 14.02 -14.78 -8.67
N LYS A 169 13.32 -13.64 -8.70
CA LYS A 169 13.69 -12.46 -7.93
C LYS A 169 12.52 -11.98 -7.09
N PRO A 170 12.78 -11.43 -5.89
CA PRO A 170 11.72 -10.98 -4.99
C PRO A 170 11.16 -9.59 -5.35
N TYR A 171 11.19 -9.20 -6.62
CA TYR A 171 10.72 -7.88 -7.05
C TYR A 171 9.98 -7.93 -8.40
N SER A 172 9.11 -6.94 -8.58
CA SER A 172 8.37 -6.67 -9.80
C SER A 172 8.68 -5.29 -10.33
N LEU A 173 8.46 -5.11 -11.62
CA LEU A 173 8.69 -3.87 -12.37
C LEU A 173 7.37 -3.40 -12.96
N TYR A 174 7.00 -2.14 -12.73
CA TYR A 174 6.05 -1.44 -13.57
C TYR A 174 6.82 -0.72 -14.67
N ILE A 175 6.40 -0.88 -15.92
CA ILE A 175 7.14 -0.42 -17.12
C ILE A 175 6.18 0.32 -18.05
N VAL A 176 6.54 1.55 -18.39
CA VAL A 176 5.93 2.35 -19.45
C VAL A 176 6.99 2.54 -20.54
N SER A 177 6.72 2.08 -21.76
CA SER A 177 7.71 2.06 -22.86
C SER A 177 7.18 2.60 -24.19
N THR A 178 5.89 2.89 -24.29
CA THR A 178 5.31 3.52 -25.49
C THR A 178 5.58 5.01 -25.46
N TYR A 179 6.00 5.59 -26.58
CA TYR A 179 6.35 7.02 -26.66
C TYR A 179 5.21 7.94 -26.19
N ALA A 180 3.97 7.67 -26.64
CA ALA A 180 2.80 8.47 -26.26
C ALA A 180 2.53 8.45 -24.76
N GLU A 181 2.60 7.26 -24.13
CA GLU A 181 2.40 7.10 -22.69
C GLU A 181 3.53 7.76 -21.88
N MET A 182 4.79 7.58 -22.30
CA MET A 182 5.95 8.23 -21.67
C MET A 182 5.84 9.76 -21.77
N ARG A 183 5.48 10.29 -22.95
CA ARG A 183 5.29 11.71 -23.17
C ARG A 183 4.16 12.26 -22.27
N TYR A 184 3.04 11.54 -22.18
CA TYR A 184 1.93 11.90 -21.27
C TYR A 184 2.41 12.01 -19.82
N LEU A 185 3.12 11.00 -19.30
CA LEU A 185 3.64 11.03 -17.93
C LEU A 185 4.62 12.17 -17.71
N ILE A 186 5.54 12.42 -18.66
CA ILE A 186 6.52 13.51 -18.53
C ILE A 186 5.84 14.87 -18.47
N ILE A 187 4.81 15.11 -19.28
CA ILE A 187 4.02 16.35 -19.24
C ILE A 187 3.38 16.54 -17.86
N ARG A 188 2.73 15.48 -17.34
CA ARG A 188 2.00 15.54 -16.06
C ARG A 188 2.91 15.62 -14.83
N LEU A 189 4.14 15.12 -14.93
CA LEU A 189 5.14 15.13 -13.86
C LEU A 189 6.03 16.38 -13.88
N ASN A 190 5.98 17.17 -14.96
CA ASN A 190 6.83 18.35 -15.13
C ASN A 190 6.46 19.43 -14.12
N GLY A 191 7.42 19.82 -13.28
CA GLY A 191 7.22 20.70 -12.14
C GLY A 191 6.85 19.97 -10.83
N LEU A 192 6.83 18.62 -10.81
CA LEU A 192 6.55 17.82 -9.60
C LEU A 192 7.76 16.98 -9.15
N MET A 193 8.69 16.66 -10.04
CA MET A 193 9.89 15.87 -9.72
C MET A 193 10.94 16.71 -8.99
N ARG A 194 11.55 16.18 -7.92
CA ARG A 194 12.49 16.91 -7.03
C ARG A 194 13.84 16.24 -6.83
N LEU A 195 13.89 14.91 -6.81
CA LEU A 195 15.11 14.17 -6.45
C LEU A 195 15.83 13.59 -7.67
N LYS A 196 15.11 12.97 -8.61
CA LYS A 196 15.70 12.34 -9.80
C LYS A 196 15.74 13.28 -11.02
N ILE A 197 16.12 14.54 -10.80
CA ILE A 197 16.08 15.64 -11.77
C ILE A 197 16.90 15.36 -13.02
N LYS A 198 18.11 14.77 -12.88
CA LYS A 198 18.97 14.53 -14.04
C LYS A 198 18.28 13.66 -15.10
N GLY A 199 17.80 12.48 -14.70
CA GLY A 199 17.12 11.58 -15.64
C GLY A 199 15.79 12.14 -16.13
N PHE A 200 15.06 12.87 -15.29
CA PHE A 200 13.81 13.51 -15.69
C PHE A 200 14.02 14.63 -16.72
N LYS A 201 15.03 15.48 -16.53
CA LYS A 201 15.40 16.53 -17.50
C LYS A 201 15.77 15.94 -18.86
N GLU A 202 16.63 14.92 -18.89
CA GLU A 202 16.96 14.21 -20.14
C GLU A 202 15.71 13.58 -20.80
N SER A 203 14.73 13.15 -19.99
CA SER A 203 13.45 12.64 -20.50
C SER A 203 12.57 13.76 -21.09
N CYS A 204 12.58 14.96 -20.50
CA CYS A 204 11.90 16.13 -21.06
C CYS A 204 12.51 16.52 -22.40
N ASP A 205 13.84 16.54 -22.50
CA ASP A 205 14.57 16.83 -23.75
C ASP A 205 14.20 15.82 -24.85
N TYR A 206 14.12 14.52 -24.51
CA TYR A 206 13.74 13.45 -25.46
C TYR A 206 12.34 13.64 -26.06
N VAL A 207 11.38 14.14 -25.27
CA VAL A 207 10.00 14.35 -25.74
C VAL A 207 9.73 15.78 -26.20
N ASN A 208 10.77 16.62 -26.34
CA ASN A 208 10.73 18.03 -26.74
C ASN A 208 9.80 18.87 -25.83
N ILE A 209 9.98 18.76 -24.52
CA ILE A 209 9.26 19.54 -23.51
C ILE A 209 10.26 20.31 -22.67
N GLN A 210 10.03 21.61 -22.51
CA GLN A 210 10.83 22.44 -21.62
C GLN A 210 10.71 21.94 -20.18
N PHE A 211 11.83 21.63 -19.53
CA PHE A 211 11.88 21.24 -18.12
C PHE A 211 11.47 22.39 -17.22
N LYS A 212 10.56 22.11 -16.28
CA LYS A 212 10.12 23.02 -15.20
C LYS A 212 10.65 22.49 -13.88
N GLU A 213 11.39 23.29 -13.13
CA GLU A 213 11.83 22.93 -11.78
C GLU A 213 10.63 22.95 -10.82
N ALA A 214 10.56 21.94 -9.93
CA ALA A 214 9.53 21.86 -8.91
C ALA A 214 9.86 22.78 -7.72
N ASP A 215 8.84 23.21 -6.99
CA ASP A 215 9.04 23.79 -5.67
C ASP A 215 9.48 22.70 -4.69
N TYR A 216 10.57 22.95 -3.94
CA TYR A 216 11.13 22.02 -2.96
C TYR A 216 10.47 22.15 -1.59
N GLN A 217 9.70 23.20 -1.33
CA GLN A 217 8.88 23.32 -0.15
C GLN A 217 7.57 22.57 -0.37
N ILE A 218 7.40 21.46 0.36
CA ILE A 218 6.22 20.63 0.22
C ILE A 218 5.07 21.25 1.04
N PRO A 219 3.92 21.56 0.40
CA PRO A 219 2.77 22.12 1.09
C PRO A 219 2.16 21.16 2.12
N ALA A 220 1.32 21.69 3.01
CA ALA A 220 0.54 20.91 3.94
C ALA A 220 -0.38 19.91 3.22
N ASN A 221 -0.42 18.68 3.71
CA ASN A 221 -1.23 17.60 3.15
C ASN A 221 -0.96 17.30 1.65
N ASP A 222 0.27 17.54 1.18
CA ASP A 222 0.64 17.16 -0.19
C ASP A 222 0.90 15.65 -0.30
N PRO A 223 0.25 14.93 -1.23
CA PRO A 223 0.38 13.48 -1.40
C PRO A 223 1.76 13.02 -1.92
N TYR A 224 2.63 13.94 -2.39
CA TYR A 224 4.00 13.64 -2.76
C TYR A 224 4.77 12.93 -1.63
N PHE A 225 4.62 13.40 -0.39
CA PHE A 225 5.26 12.78 0.77
C PHE A 225 4.80 11.34 0.99
N ALA A 226 3.51 11.05 0.80
CA ALA A 226 3.02 9.67 0.90
C ALA A 226 3.63 8.77 -0.19
N GLY A 227 3.86 9.29 -1.40
CA GLY A 227 4.59 8.58 -2.46
C GLY A 227 6.03 8.26 -2.10
N LEU A 228 6.77 9.22 -1.51
CA LEU A 228 8.12 8.98 -0.97
C LEU A 228 8.10 7.95 0.16
N MET A 229 7.11 8.02 1.04
CA MET A 229 6.99 7.09 2.15
C MET A 229 6.64 5.67 1.71
N ASP A 230 5.87 5.51 0.64
CA ASP A 230 5.58 4.19 0.06
C ASP A 230 6.86 3.50 -0.45
N THR A 231 7.84 4.25 -0.94
CA THR A 231 9.12 3.74 -1.49
C THR A 231 10.24 3.78 -0.44
N ASP A 232 10.92 4.91 -0.29
CA ASP A 232 12.11 5.08 0.55
C ASP A 232 11.81 5.28 2.04
N GLY A 233 10.52 5.47 2.41
CA GLY A 233 10.13 5.70 3.79
C GLY A 233 10.20 4.48 4.68
N SER A 234 10.41 4.72 5.97
CA SER A 234 10.36 3.70 7.00
C SER A 234 9.48 4.14 8.18
N ILE A 235 8.63 3.22 8.65
CA ILE A 235 7.87 3.36 9.89
C ILE A 235 8.49 2.40 10.90
N ILE A 236 9.15 2.95 11.92
CA ILE A 236 9.96 2.20 12.88
C ILE A 236 9.49 2.43 14.30
N PHE A 237 9.74 1.46 15.17
CA PHE A 237 9.53 1.60 16.59
C PHE A 237 10.85 1.88 17.30
N ASN A 238 10.93 3.01 17.97
CA ASN A 238 12.05 3.37 18.85
C ASN A 238 11.75 2.89 20.27
N TYR A 239 12.34 1.76 20.66
CA TYR A 239 12.11 1.16 21.98
C TYR A 239 12.55 2.08 23.11
N SER A 240 13.73 2.73 23.02
CA SER A 240 14.24 3.63 24.05
C SER A 240 13.32 4.84 24.23
N GLY A 241 12.92 5.50 23.14
CA GLY A 241 12.00 6.64 23.15
C GLY A 241 10.53 6.26 23.32
N ASN A 242 10.20 4.97 23.32
CA ASN A 242 8.82 4.45 23.42
C ASN A 242 7.85 5.17 22.50
N ARG A 243 8.18 5.19 21.19
CA ARG A 243 7.43 5.91 20.19
C ARG A 243 7.58 5.27 18.81
N ILE A 244 6.57 5.48 17.97
CA ILE A 244 6.61 5.14 16.55
C ILE A 244 7.14 6.38 15.80
N GLU A 245 8.10 6.17 14.92
CA GLU A 245 8.79 7.20 14.16
C GLU A 245 8.60 6.96 12.66
N CYS A 246 8.54 8.07 11.92
CA CYS A 246 8.50 8.09 10.48
C CYS A 246 9.81 8.71 9.98
N ALA A 247 10.51 8.03 9.06
CA ALA A 247 11.79 8.47 8.56
C ALA A 247 11.95 8.27 7.06
N LEU A 248 12.62 9.23 6.42
CA LEU A 248 13.08 9.19 5.03
C LEU A 248 14.56 9.46 4.99
N GLU A 249 15.33 8.65 4.27
CA GLU A 249 16.77 8.85 4.12
C GLU A 249 17.16 8.81 2.64
N PHE A 250 17.84 9.85 2.18
CA PHE A 250 18.28 9.99 0.80
C PHE A 250 19.78 10.18 0.71
N LYS A 251 20.36 9.82 -0.42
CA LYS A 251 21.73 10.22 -0.74
C LYS A 251 21.83 11.75 -0.70
N LEU A 252 22.84 12.25 0.02
CA LEU A 252 23.10 13.68 0.12
C LEU A 252 23.57 14.22 -1.23
N ASN A 253 22.80 15.16 -1.78
CA ASN A 253 23.12 15.88 -3.01
C ASN A 253 22.41 17.23 -3.03
N LYS A 254 22.64 18.04 -4.08
CA LYS A 254 22.06 19.38 -4.21
C LYS A 254 20.52 19.37 -4.10
N ASN A 255 19.86 18.37 -4.68
CA ASN A 255 18.41 18.30 -4.72
C ASN A 255 17.82 17.86 -3.39
N SER A 256 18.40 16.79 -2.77
CA SER A 256 17.93 16.33 -1.46
C SER A 256 18.16 17.33 -0.34
N LYS A 257 19.18 18.20 -0.44
CA LYS A 257 19.40 19.32 0.49
C LYS A 257 18.35 20.43 0.38
N LYS A 258 17.80 20.65 -0.82
CA LYS A 258 16.73 21.66 -1.02
C LYS A 258 15.39 21.20 -0.48
N LEU A 259 15.16 19.87 -0.35
CA LEU A 259 13.85 19.33 0.03
C LEU A 259 13.46 19.80 1.43
N CYS A 260 12.32 20.47 1.53
CA CYS A 260 11.74 20.97 2.78
C CYS A 260 10.42 20.24 3.07
N LEU A 261 10.41 19.44 4.16
CA LEU A 261 9.25 18.68 4.63
C LEU A 261 8.63 19.27 5.91
N ASP A 262 8.98 20.51 6.25
CA ASP A 262 8.60 21.14 7.53
C ASP A 262 7.08 21.35 7.67
N TYR A 263 6.38 21.48 6.57
CA TYR A 263 4.96 21.82 6.54
C TYR A 263 4.05 20.67 6.09
N VAL A 264 4.62 19.61 5.52
CA VAL A 264 3.84 18.54 4.86
C VAL A 264 2.87 17.84 5.79
N ILE A 265 3.25 17.65 7.05
CA ILE A 265 2.36 17.12 8.10
C ILE A 265 2.02 18.27 9.05
N PRO A 266 0.80 18.83 9.02
CA PRO A 266 0.39 19.86 9.96
C PRO A 266 0.59 19.40 11.42
N GLY A 267 1.28 20.21 12.22
CA GLY A 267 1.58 19.88 13.61
C GLY A 267 2.76 18.92 13.83
N ALA A 268 3.48 18.51 12.78
CA ALA A 268 4.67 17.69 12.91
C ALA A 268 5.80 18.17 11.99
N LYS A 269 6.95 18.49 12.58
CA LYS A 269 8.15 18.91 11.86
C LYS A 269 9.22 17.81 11.96
N PRO A 270 9.92 17.45 10.85
CA PRO A 270 11.00 16.48 10.91
C PRO A 270 12.25 17.06 11.56
N TYR A 271 12.99 16.21 12.29
CA TYR A 271 14.38 16.44 12.61
C TYR A 271 15.23 16.06 11.39
N ILE A 272 16.13 16.95 10.98
CA ILE A 272 17.00 16.75 9.81
C ILE A 272 18.40 16.42 10.31
N LEU A 273 19.00 15.36 9.76
CA LEU A 273 20.35 14.93 10.12
C LEU A 273 21.14 14.56 8.86
N GLU A 274 22.24 15.25 8.61
CA GLU A 274 23.23 14.81 7.63
C GLU A 274 24.16 13.77 8.27
N ARG A 275 24.38 12.67 7.57
CA ARG A 275 25.21 11.56 8.04
C ARG A 275 26.27 11.23 7.02
N THR A 276 27.47 10.91 7.54
CA THR A 276 28.55 10.31 6.76
C THR A 276 28.87 8.93 7.35
N TYR A 277 28.84 7.91 6.53
CA TYR A 277 29.20 6.55 6.94
C TYR A 277 30.00 5.83 5.85
N LYS A 278 30.78 4.82 6.25
CA LYS A 278 31.50 3.96 5.32
C LYS A 278 30.71 2.67 5.09
N SER A 279 30.51 2.30 3.83
CA SER A 279 29.86 1.05 3.46
C SER A 279 30.66 0.41 2.32
N GLY A 280 31.21 -0.78 2.54
CA GLY A 280 32.09 -1.45 1.57
C GLY A 280 33.35 -0.64 1.26
N GLY A 281 33.94 0.05 2.23
CA GLY A 281 35.14 0.91 2.04
C GLY A 281 34.85 2.27 1.43
N VAL A 282 33.64 2.52 0.90
CA VAL A 282 33.26 3.78 0.24
C VAL A 282 32.55 4.70 1.22
N ARG A 283 32.96 5.97 1.27
CA ARG A 283 32.25 7.03 2.01
C ARG A 283 30.91 7.31 1.35
N LYS A 284 29.84 7.31 2.12
CA LYS A 284 28.49 7.64 1.70
C LYS A 284 27.95 8.75 2.59
N ASP A 285 27.43 9.77 1.95
CA ASP A 285 26.78 10.89 2.63
C ASP A 285 25.27 10.80 2.39
N SER A 286 24.47 10.91 3.46
CA SER A 286 23.02 10.87 3.42
C SER A 286 22.41 12.02 4.20
N ILE A 287 21.17 12.36 3.85
CA ILE A 287 20.30 13.27 4.60
C ILE A 287 19.08 12.49 5.08
N LEU A 288 18.81 12.54 6.38
CA LEU A 288 17.70 11.88 7.05
C LEU A 288 16.68 12.91 7.53
N PHE A 289 15.43 12.74 7.14
CA PHE A 289 14.27 13.45 7.66
C PHE A 289 13.53 12.53 8.63
N LYS A 290 13.40 12.92 9.89
CA LYS A 290 12.88 12.04 10.93
C LYS A 290 11.81 12.71 11.79
N PHE A 291 10.57 12.28 11.66
CA PHE A 291 9.49 12.67 12.55
C PHE A 291 9.52 11.76 13.78
N GLN A 292 10.06 12.28 14.88
CA GLN A 292 10.41 11.45 16.04
C GLN A 292 9.80 11.90 17.37
N ASN A 293 9.03 12.99 17.40
CA ASN A 293 8.38 13.44 18.62
C ASN A 293 7.13 12.63 18.93
N VAL A 294 6.84 12.43 20.21
CA VAL A 294 5.62 11.75 20.66
C VAL A 294 4.38 12.51 20.20
N GLN A 295 4.40 13.85 20.29
CA GLN A 295 3.32 14.71 19.83
C GLN A 295 3.09 14.59 18.32
N SER A 296 4.12 14.27 17.53
CA SER A 296 4.01 14.07 16.09
C SER A 296 3.30 12.78 15.68
N MET A 297 3.10 11.83 16.60
CA MET A 297 2.49 10.54 16.23
C MET A 297 1.04 10.69 15.76
N ILE A 298 0.23 11.53 16.38
CA ILE A 298 -1.16 11.77 15.94
C ILE A 298 -1.19 12.50 14.60
N PRO A 299 -0.50 13.64 14.40
CA PRO A 299 -0.39 14.25 13.08
C PRO A 299 0.07 13.30 11.96
N ILE A 300 1.04 12.41 12.22
CA ILE A 300 1.50 11.39 11.28
C ILE A 300 0.36 10.41 10.95
N TYR A 301 -0.35 9.93 11.96
CA TYR A 301 -1.50 9.08 11.77
C TYR A 301 -2.57 9.75 10.91
N ASP A 302 -2.97 10.99 11.25
CA ASP A 302 -4.03 11.72 10.55
C ASP A 302 -3.65 11.99 9.08
N TYR A 303 -2.39 12.38 8.82
CA TYR A 303 -1.88 12.54 7.46
C TYR A 303 -2.01 11.24 6.63
N PHE A 304 -1.61 10.08 7.18
CA PHE A 304 -1.68 8.82 6.44
C PHE A 304 -3.09 8.18 6.42
N MET A 305 -4.03 8.66 7.22
CA MET A 305 -5.46 8.32 7.04
C MET A 305 -6.06 9.06 5.85
N ILE A 306 -5.61 10.29 5.57
CA ILE A 306 -5.99 11.05 4.37
C ILE A 306 -5.23 10.50 3.14
N HIS A 307 -3.92 10.33 3.25
CA HIS A 307 -3.02 9.89 2.18
C HIS A 307 -2.54 8.45 2.44
N ARG A 308 -3.46 7.48 2.38
CA ARG A 308 -3.19 6.09 2.66
C ARG A 308 -1.93 5.58 1.94
N LEU A 309 -1.01 4.92 2.67
CA LEU A 309 0.10 4.20 2.09
C LEU A 309 -0.39 2.91 1.39
N TYR A 310 0.17 2.62 0.23
CA TYR A 310 -0.13 1.39 -0.52
C TYR A 310 0.82 0.24 -0.19
N SER A 311 1.94 0.51 0.50
CA SER A 311 2.72 -0.52 1.20
C SER A 311 1.91 -1.01 2.40
N ASP A 312 1.39 -2.25 2.34
CA ASP A 312 0.52 -2.80 3.39
C ASP A 312 1.22 -2.86 4.75
N MET A 313 2.51 -3.22 4.77
CA MET A 313 3.30 -3.24 6.00
C MET A 313 3.41 -1.85 6.64
N LYS A 314 3.70 -0.82 5.84
CA LYS A 314 3.86 0.55 6.33
C LYS A 314 2.51 1.11 6.79
N PHE A 315 1.45 0.87 6.02
CA PHE A 315 0.09 1.31 6.40
C PHE A 315 -0.40 0.63 7.68
N TYR A 316 -0.21 -0.69 7.82
CA TYR A 316 -0.53 -1.40 9.07
C TYR A 316 0.16 -0.76 10.27
N ARG A 317 1.45 -0.46 10.14
CA ARG A 317 2.22 0.16 11.23
C ARG A 317 1.70 1.53 11.64
N VAL A 318 1.36 2.36 10.66
CA VAL A 318 0.77 3.69 10.92
C VAL A 318 -0.63 3.58 11.53
N SER A 319 -1.48 2.69 11.02
CA SER A 319 -2.86 2.53 11.50
C SER A 319 -2.94 2.13 12.98
N LYS A 320 -1.86 1.56 13.55
CA LYS A 320 -1.76 1.17 14.95
C LYS A 320 -1.29 2.29 15.90
N ILE A 321 -0.99 3.48 15.38
CA ILE A 321 -0.45 4.58 16.20
C ILE A 321 -1.41 4.98 17.33
N LYS A 322 -2.70 5.15 17.07
CA LYS A 322 -3.67 5.54 18.11
C LYS A 322 -3.73 4.51 19.23
N SER A 323 -3.88 3.23 18.91
CA SER A 323 -3.86 2.15 19.90
C SER A 323 -2.53 2.09 20.67
N PHE A 324 -1.40 2.36 20.00
CA PHE A 324 -0.11 2.42 20.67
C PHE A 324 -0.04 3.56 21.70
N ILE A 325 -0.59 4.73 21.40
CA ILE A 325 -0.60 5.87 22.33
C ILE A 325 -1.32 5.53 23.63
N GLU A 326 -2.40 4.79 23.58
CA GLU A 326 -3.17 4.36 24.74
C GLU A 326 -2.39 3.42 25.66
N ILE A 327 -1.65 2.48 25.06
CA ILE A 327 -0.96 1.42 25.80
C ILE A 327 0.50 1.75 26.13
N ARG A 328 1.10 2.79 25.54
CA ARG A 328 2.52 3.10 25.73
C ARG A 328 2.95 3.34 27.16
N LYS A 329 2.04 3.76 28.03
CA LYS A 329 2.25 3.94 29.48
C LYS A 329 2.57 2.61 30.18
N TYR A 330 2.16 1.47 29.64
CA TYR A 330 2.36 0.16 30.23
C TYR A 330 3.78 -0.41 30.05
N LYS A 331 4.67 0.28 29.36
CA LYS A 331 6.07 -0.13 29.17
C LYS A 331 6.80 -0.37 30.49
N THR A 332 6.56 0.45 31.50
CA THR A 332 7.27 0.43 32.79
C THR A 332 6.74 -0.60 33.78
N ALA A 333 5.54 -1.09 33.57
CA ALA A 333 4.84 -2.01 34.46
C ALA A 333 5.27 -3.49 34.25
N LYS A 334 6.58 -3.77 34.24
CA LYS A 334 7.14 -5.10 33.98
C LYS A 334 6.52 -6.15 34.93
N GLY A 335 6.14 -7.30 34.37
CA GLY A 335 5.50 -8.40 35.11
C GLY A 335 4.01 -8.26 35.31
N SER A 336 3.41 -7.09 35.02
CA SER A 336 1.97 -6.86 35.13
C SER A 336 1.18 -7.37 33.91
N PRO A 337 -0.14 -7.57 34.03
CA PRO A 337 -1.02 -7.84 32.89
C PRO A 337 -0.94 -6.74 31.82
N GLU A 338 -0.83 -5.47 32.21
CA GLU A 338 -0.72 -4.33 31.33
C GLU A 338 0.57 -4.39 30.49
N HIS A 339 1.69 -4.79 31.11
CA HIS A 339 2.95 -4.98 30.37
C HIS A 339 2.80 -6.09 29.32
N ARG A 340 2.06 -7.17 29.59
CA ARG A 340 1.76 -8.23 28.62
C ARG A 340 0.97 -7.69 27.43
N VAL A 341 -0.01 -6.83 27.64
CA VAL A 341 -0.77 -6.16 26.55
C VAL A 341 0.18 -5.32 25.70
N TYR A 342 1.05 -4.52 26.32
CA TYR A 342 2.06 -3.72 25.61
C TYR A 342 3.00 -4.59 24.79
N ALA A 343 3.54 -5.66 25.38
CA ALA A 343 4.48 -6.56 24.72
C ALA A 343 3.82 -7.29 23.54
N ARG A 344 2.58 -7.83 23.73
CA ARG A 344 1.81 -8.49 22.66
C ARG A 344 1.56 -7.54 21.50
N PHE A 345 1.10 -6.33 21.77
CA PHE A 345 0.89 -5.31 20.74
C PHE A 345 2.15 -5.05 19.92
N LEU A 346 3.31 -4.86 20.55
CA LEU A 346 4.56 -4.59 19.84
C LEU A 346 5.04 -5.80 19.02
N LEU A 347 4.83 -7.02 19.53
CA LEU A 347 5.16 -8.24 18.79
C LEU A 347 4.28 -8.39 17.55
N ASP A 348 2.98 -8.17 17.65
CA ASP A 348 2.06 -8.21 16.52
C ASP A 348 2.40 -7.12 15.50
N TRP A 349 2.73 -5.92 15.99
CA TRP A 349 3.11 -4.79 15.16
C TRP A 349 4.38 -5.06 14.34
N ILE A 350 5.41 -5.71 14.93
CA ILE A 350 6.67 -5.97 14.23
C ILE A 350 6.62 -7.23 13.37
N LYS A 351 5.79 -8.22 13.73
CA LYS A 351 5.63 -9.46 12.97
C LYS A 351 4.95 -9.26 11.62
N TYR A 352 4.02 -8.32 11.53
CA TYR A 352 3.21 -8.15 10.32
C TYR A 352 4.09 -7.93 9.08
N GLN A 353 4.02 -8.87 8.12
CA GLN A 353 4.81 -8.91 6.89
C GLN A 353 6.34 -8.72 7.08
N ASN A 354 6.87 -9.13 8.23
CA ASN A 354 8.29 -9.04 8.54
C ASN A 354 8.85 -10.40 9.00
N PRO A 355 9.34 -11.26 8.08
CA PRO A 355 9.86 -12.59 8.43
C PRO A 355 11.10 -12.53 9.33
N GLN A 356 11.77 -11.38 9.41
CA GLN A 356 12.97 -11.20 10.26
C GLN A 356 12.66 -10.49 11.58
N TRP A 357 11.41 -10.44 12.01
CA TRP A 357 10.99 -9.74 13.22
C TRP A 357 11.78 -10.14 14.48
N ALA A 358 12.13 -11.41 14.63
CA ALA A 358 12.87 -11.92 15.78
C ALA A 358 14.31 -11.39 15.86
N LYS A 359 14.90 -10.95 14.73
CA LYS A 359 16.24 -10.35 14.69
C LYS A 359 16.27 -8.89 15.12
N VAL A 360 15.11 -8.28 15.37
CA VAL A 360 15.02 -6.88 15.79
C VAL A 360 15.51 -6.76 17.23
N ALA A 361 16.54 -5.96 17.47
CA ALA A 361 17.28 -5.91 18.73
C ALA A 361 16.44 -5.64 19.99
N TRP A 362 15.33 -4.90 19.89
CA TRP A 362 14.49 -4.65 21.05
C TRP A 362 13.47 -5.76 21.34
N VAL A 363 13.24 -6.68 20.41
CA VAL A 363 12.29 -7.80 20.60
C VAL A 363 12.72 -8.66 21.77
N SER A 364 13.99 -8.98 21.90
CA SER A 364 14.52 -9.76 23.04
C SER A 364 14.28 -9.08 24.40
N LYS A 365 14.12 -7.75 24.43
CA LYS A 365 13.88 -6.97 25.67
C LYS A 365 12.45 -7.08 26.18
N ILE A 366 11.50 -7.47 25.31
CA ILE A 366 10.08 -7.63 25.66
C ILE A 366 9.63 -9.08 25.67
N LEU A 367 10.44 -10.01 25.12
CA LEU A 367 10.20 -11.44 25.24
C LEU A 367 10.62 -11.87 26.64
N ASP A 368 9.69 -11.81 27.58
CA ASP A 368 9.84 -12.42 28.90
C ASP A 368 9.57 -13.94 28.79
N LYS A 369 10.18 -14.75 29.69
CA LYS A 369 10.07 -16.23 29.67
C LYS A 369 8.60 -16.69 29.69
N ASN A 370 7.71 -15.92 30.33
CA ASN A 370 6.28 -16.22 30.41
C ASN A 370 5.50 -15.87 29.12
N ILE A 371 6.03 -15.02 28.25
CA ILE A 371 5.38 -14.61 26.99
C ILE A 371 5.78 -15.56 25.85
N VAL A 372 6.96 -16.21 25.93
CA VAL A 372 7.49 -17.10 24.90
C VAL A 372 6.61 -18.34 24.69
N HIS A 373 5.94 -18.85 25.71
CA HIS A 373 5.08 -20.03 25.62
C HIS A 373 3.77 -19.78 24.86
N GLU A 374 3.28 -18.54 24.78
CA GLU A 374 2.06 -18.18 24.04
C GLU A 374 2.31 -17.95 22.53
N PHE A 375 3.56 -17.88 22.09
CA PHE A 375 3.93 -17.51 20.71
C PHE A 375 4.70 -18.62 19.93
N LYS A 376 4.84 -19.82 20.53
CA LYS A 376 5.29 -21.04 19.84
C LYS A 376 4.09 -21.77 19.25
#